data_c763e6b2849179cbc9ab60620ad52bb7
#
_entry.id   c763e6b2849179cbc9ab60620ad52bb7
#
_cell.length_a   1.000
_cell.length_b   1.000
_cell.length_c   1.000
_cell.angle_alpha   90.00
_cell.angle_beta   90.00
_cell.angle_gamma   90.00
#
_symmetry.space_group_name_H-M   'P 1'
#
loop_
_entity.id
_entity.type
_entity.pdbx_description
1 polymer ?
#
loop_
_entity_poly.entity_id
_entity_poly.type
_entity_poly.pdbx_seq_one_letter_code
_entity_poly.pdbx_strand_id
1 'polypeptide(L)'
;MKKLIILLLAFLPLWVNAQTEGEIRKALDAYDYETPIARITPVAGDSVLTPLRAQALKAMNRYAEALKEWNSLLKEDSTNTKVLIELAECYRLTGRS
;
A
#
# COMPACT_ATOMS: atom_id res chain seq x y z
N MET A 1 4.90 -34.59 -13.76
CA MET A 1 4.39 -33.44 -14.53
C MET A 1 3.54 -32.51 -13.72
N LYS A 2 2.55 -32.99 -12.95
CA LYS A 2 1.73 -32.14 -12.11
C LYS A 2 2.53 -31.42 -11.02
N LYS A 3 3.59 -32.03 -10.49
CA LYS A 3 4.45 -31.42 -9.47
C LYS A 3 5.26 -30.26 -10.02
N LEU A 4 5.68 -30.31 -11.29
CA LEU A 4 6.41 -29.25 -11.96
C LEU A 4 5.52 -28.01 -12.18
N ILE A 5 4.25 -28.25 -12.52
CA ILE A 5 3.27 -27.17 -12.71
C ILE A 5 2.99 -26.46 -11.40
N ILE A 6 2.89 -27.22 -10.29
CA ILE A 6 2.69 -26.64 -8.96
C ILE A 6 3.90 -25.80 -8.52
N LEU A 7 5.12 -26.25 -8.82
CA LEU A 7 6.35 -25.49 -8.53
C LEU A 7 6.39 -24.19 -9.32
N LEU A 8 6.00 -24.19 -10.58
CA LEU A 8 5.91 -22.99 -11.41
C LEU A 8 4.90 -22.01 -10.85
N LEU A 9 3.76 -22.50 -10.38
CA LEU A 9 2.74 -21.68 -9.76
C LEU A 9 3.22 -21.04 -8.44
N ALA A 10 4.11 -21.72 -7.70
CA ALA A 10 4.68 -21.19 -6.47
C ALA A 10 5.60 -20.00 -6.72
N PHE A 11 6.24 -19.92 -7.89
CA PHE A 11 7.07 -18.78 -8.27
C PHE A 11 6.28 -17.59 -8.80
N LEU A 12 5.09 -17.83 -9.34
CA LEU A 12 4.25 -16.78 -9.93
C LEU A 12 3.91 -15.63 -8.98
N PRO A 13 3.61 -15.85 -7.68
CA PRO A 13 3.26 -14.75 -6.77
C PRO A 13 4.34 -13.68 -6.64
N LEU A 14 5.62 -14.06 -6.67
CA LEU A 14 6.71 -13.08 -6.59
C LEU A 14 6.79 -12.21 -7.85
N TRP A 15 6.57 -12.80 -9.01
CA TRP A 15 6.53 -12.08 -10.28
C TRP A 15 5.37 -11.10 -10.33
N VAL A 16 4.18 -11.56 -9.91
CA VAL A 16 2.97 -10.75 -9.90
C VAL A 16 3.14 -9.55 -8.99
N ASN A 17 3.78 -9.72 -7.82
CA ASN A 17 4.00 -8.61 -6.89
C ASN A 17 4.93 -7.55 -7.47
N ALA A 18 6.02 -7.94 -8.13
CA ALA A 18 6.95 -7.00 -8.76
C ALA A 18 6.28 -6.21 -9.89
N GLN A 19 5.51 -6.88 -10.73
CA GLN A 19 4.76 -6.25 -11.81
C GLN A 19 3.67 -5.31 -11.27
N THR A 20 3.01 -5.75 -10.20
CA THR A 20 1.97 -4.97 -9.56
C THR A 20 2.53 -3.66 -9.01
N GLU A 21 3.69 -3.70 -8.35
CA GLU A 21 4.34 -2.49 -7.86
C GLU A 21 4.63 -1.51 -8.99
N GLY A 22 5.20 -1.98 -10.10
CA GLY A 22 5.50 -1.14 -11.26
C GLY A 22 4.25 -0.50 -11.85
N GLU A 23 3.18 -1.26 -11.99
CA GLU A 23 1.91 -0.76 -12.52
C GLU A 23 1.28 0.26 -11.58
N ILE A 24 1.34 0.01 -10.27
CA ILE A 24 0.79 0.92 -9.28
C ILE A 24 1.56 2.24 -9.26
N ARG A 25 2.90 2.19 -9.33
CA ARG A 25 3.71 3.41 -9.40
C ARG A 25 3.40 4.23 -10.65
N LYS A 26 3.19 3.57 -11.79
CA LYS A 26 2.76 4.25 -13.01
C LYS A 26 1.40 4.91 -12.86
N ALA A 27 0.46 4.23 -12.20
CA ALA A 27 -0.86 4.77 -11.94
C ALA A 27 -0.77 6.02 -11.06
N LEU A 28 0.03 5.98 -10.00
CA LEU A 28 0.25 7.13 -9.14
C LEU A 28 0.86 8.30 -9.90
N ASP A 29 1.83 8.04 -10.76
CA ASP A 29 2.46 9.09 -11.58
C ASP A 29 1.47 9.71 -12.57
N ALA A 30 0.47 8.94 -12.99
CA ALA A 30 -0.58 9.39 -13.89
C ALA A 30 -1.80 9.97 -13.14
N TYR A 31 -1.71 10.11 -11.82
CA TYR A 31 -2.82 10.58 -10.96
C TYR A 31 -4.02 9.64 -10.96
N ASP A 32 -3.81 8.36 -11.30
CA ASP A 32 -4.82 7.32 -11.20
C ASP A 32 -4.75 6.70 -9.79
N TYR A 33 -5.53 7.23 -8.87
CA TYR A 33 -5.51 6.80 -7.47
C TYR A 33 -6.43 5.61 -7.22
N GLU A 34 -7.38 5.35 -8.10
CA GLU A 34 -8.31 4.23 -7.94
C GLU A 34 -7.61 2.88 -8.12
N THR A 35 -6.64 2.80 -9.02
CA THR A 35 -5.91 1.55 -9.28
C THR A 35 -5.16 1.04 -8.04
N PRO A 36 -4.33 1.85 -7.34
CA PRO A 36 -3.71 1.39 -6.10
C PRO A 36 -4.73 0.99 -5.04
N ILE A 37 -5.81 1.75 -4.89
CA ILE A 37 -6.83 1.47 -3.89
C ILE A 37 -7.52 0.14 -4.16
N ALA A 38 -7.83 -0.14 -5.43
CA ALA A 38 -8.55 -1.36 -5.82
C ALA A 38 -7.65 -2.60 -5.81
N ARG A 39 -6.38 -2.45 -6.18
CA ARG A 39 -5.48 -3.59 -6.41
C ARG A 39 -4.66 -4.00 -5.20
N ILE A 40 -4.47 -3.13 -4.22
CA ILE A 40 -3.71 -3.44 -3.02
C ILE A 40 -4.68 -3.88 -1.92
N THR A 41 -4.35 -4.98 -1.24
CA THR A 41 -5.16 -5.50 -0.14
C THR A 41 -5.22 -4.47 1.01
N PRO A 42 -6.41 -4.09 1.48
CA PRO A 42 -6.52 -3.14 2.60
C PRO A 42 -5.85 -3.67 3.86
N VAL A 43 -5.15 -2.79 4.55
CA VAL A 43 -4.54 -3.03 5.88
C VAL A 43 -3.63 -4.26 5.90
N ALA A 44 -2.95 -4.50 4.78
CA ALA A 44 -2.09 -5.68 4.63
C ALA A 44 -0.76 -5.58 5.39
N GLY A 45 -0.32 -4.36 5.71
CA GLY A 45 0.97 -4.15 6.38
C GLY A 45 2.19 -4.42 5.50
N ASP A 46 2.02 -4.51 4.19
CA ASP A 46 3.11 -4.72 3.25
C ASP A 46 3.98 -3.46 3.16
N SER A 47 5.28 -3.60 3.39
CA SER A 47 6.19 -2.47 3.46
C SER A 47 6.35 -1.71 2.13
N VAL A 48 5.99 -2.33 1.01
CA VAL A 48 6.10 -1.73 -0.33
C VAL A 48 4.76 -1.24 -0.84
N LEU A 49 3.74 -2.10 -0.84
CA LEU A 49 2.44 -1.80 -1.45
C LEU A 49 1.52 -0.98 -0.55
N THR A 50 1.51 -1.24 0.74
CA THR A 50 0.63 -0.51 1.67
C THR A 50 0.89 1.00 1.65
N PRO A 51 2.15 1.49 1.65
CA PRO A 51 2.39 2.93 1.52
C PRO A 51 1.81 3.53 0.24
N LEU A 52 1.84 2.77 -0.87
CA LEU A 52 1.31 3.25 -2.14
C LEU A 52 -0.21 3.39 -2.08
N ARG A 53 -0.90 2.45 -1.44
CA ARG A 53 -2.34 2.54 -1.22
C ARG A 53 -2.69 3.72 -0.32
N ALA A 54 -1.93 3.89 0.75
CA ALA A 54 -2.13 5.00 1.69
C ALA A 54 -1.94 6.35 1.00
N GLN A 55 -0.94 6.49 0.13
CA GLN A 55 -0.72 7.71 -0.64
C GLN A 55 -1.91 8.02 -1.56
N ALA A 56 -2.45 7.00 -2.23
CA ALA A 56 -3.61 7.15 -3.09
C ALA A 56 -4.85 7.59 -2.30
N LEU A 57 -5.07 6.97 -1.15
CA LEU A 57 -6.19 7.33 -0.27
C LEU A 57 -6.08 8.78 0.21
N LYS A 58 -4.87 9.20 0.62
CA LYS A 58 -4.61 10.58 1.03
C LYS A 58 -4.89 11.56 -0.11
N ALA A 59 -4.45 11.24 -1.32
CA ALA A 59 -4.65 12.08 -2.49
C ALA A 59 -6.13 12.25 -2.83
N MET A 60 -6.95 11.25 -2.51
CA MET A 60 -8.40 11.33 -2.70
C MET A 60 -9.14 11.87 -1.47
N ASN A 61 -8.42 12.44 -0.51
CA ASN A 61 -8.95 12.99 0.73
C ASN A 61 -9.66 11.94 1.61
N ARG A 62 -9.30 10.67 1.45
CA ARG A 62 -9.83 9.58 2.26
C ARG A 62 -8.90 9.31 3.44
N TYR A 63 -8.78 10.31 4.32
CA TYR A 63 -7.78 10.33 5.38
C TYR A 63 -8.01 9.24 6.44
N ALA A 64 -9.25 8.95 6.79
CA ALA A 64 -9.56 7.93 7.78
C ALA A 64 -9.07 6.54 7.32
N GLU A 65 -9.23 6.24 6.04
CA GLU A 65 -8.73 4.99 5.47
C GLU A 65 -7.21 4.98 5.37
N ALA A 66 -6.62 6.12 4.98
CA ALA A 66 -5.16 6.26 4.93
C ALA A 66 -4.54 6.04 6.31
N LEU A 67 -5.18 6.54 7.37
CA LEU A 67 -4.73 6.31 8.75
C LEU A 67 -4.67 4.83 9.10
N LYS A 68 -5.66 4.05 8.67
CA LYS A 68 -5.67 2.60 8.91
C LYS A 68 -4.48 1.92 8.23
N GLU A 69 -4.16 2.35 7.02
CA GLU A 69 -3.02 1.80 6.26
C GLU A 69 -1.70 2.14 6.96
N TRP A 70 -1.50 3.40 7.33
CA TRP A 70 -0.28 3.82 8.02
C TRP A 70 -0.15 3.15 9.38
N ASN A 71 -1.25 2.97 10.11
CA ASN A 71 -1.22 2.27 11.40
C ASN A 71 -0.85 0.79 11.25
N SER A 72 -1.28 0.13 10.17
CA SER A 72 -0.88 -1.25 9.93
C SER A 72 0.62 -1.39 9.71
N LEU A 73 1.23 -0.40 9.04
CA LEU A 73 2.69 -0.36 8.88
C LEU A 73 3.40 -0.08 10.18
N LEU A 74 2.85 0.78 11.02
CA LEU A 74 3.44 1.11 12.31
C LEU A 74 3.48 -0.11 13.24
N LYS A 75 2.52 -1.02 13.15
CA LYS A 75 2.53 -2.27 13.91
C LYS A 75 3.72 -3.15 13.54
N GLU A 76 4.11 -3.13 12.27
CA GLU A 76 5.26 -3.91 11.81
C GLU A 76 6.59 -3.26 12.22
N ASP A 77 6.65 -1.94 12.22
CA ASP A 77 7.85 -1.20 12.61
C ASP A 77 7.43 0.11 13.29
N SER A 78 7.38 0.09 14.62
CA SER A 78 6.96 1.25 15.42
C SER A 78 7.95 2.41 15.41
N THR A 79 9.16 2.20 14.87
CA THR A 79 10.19 3.24 14.80
C THR A 79 10.28 3.89 13.41
N ASN A 80 9.41 3.52 12.48
CA ASN A 80 9.46 4.05 11.13
C ASN A 80 9.04 5.52 11.10
N THR A 81 10.04 6.39 11.00
CA THR A 81 9.85 7.85 11.03
C THR A 81 8.93 8.34 9.91
N LYS A 82 9.07 7.77 8.70
CA LYS A 82 8.24 8.17 7.57
C LYS A 82 6.76 7.89 7.83
N VAL A 83 6.46 6.73 8.38
CA VAL A 83 5.08 6.36 8.75
C VAL A 83 4.54 7.30 9.82
N LEU A 84 5.34 7.64 10.82
CA LEU A 84 4.94 8.56 11.88
C LEU A 84 4.63 9.95 11.33
N ILE A 85 5.43 10.44 10.39
CA ILE A 85 5.19 11.72 9.72
C ILE A 85 3.87 11.69 8.94
N GLU A 86 3.62 10.63 8.19
CA GLU A 86 2.39 10.50 7.41
C GLU A 86 1.15 10.39 8.31
N LEU A 87 1.26 9.69 9.43
CA LEU A 87 0.19 9.62 10.42
C LEU A 87 -0.13 11.02 10.98
N ALA A 88 0.90 11.76 11.37
CA ALA A 88 0.73 13.12 11.88
C ALA A 88 0.07 14.02 10.84
N GLU A 89 0.49 13.92 9.59
CA GLU A 89 -0.08 14.67 8.48
C GLU A 89 -1.56 14.34 8.28
N CYS A 90 -1.92 13.06 8.29
CA CYS A 90 -3.31 12.64 8.14
C CYS A 90 -4.19 13.11 9.30
N TYR A 91 -3.67 13.06 10.54
CA TYR A 91 -4.40 13.58 11.69
C TYR A 91 -4.63 15.10 11.57
N ARG A 92 -3.61 15.82 11.13
CA ARG A 92 -3.71 17.26 10.91
C ARG A 92 -4.78 17.58 9.87
N LEU A 93 -4.81 16.81 8.77
CA LEU A 93 -5.76 17.04 7.68
C LEU A 93 -7.19 16.65 8.05
N THR A 94 -7.37 15.75 9.01
CA THR A 94 -8.71 15.42 9.51
C THR A 94 -9.18 16.37 10.61
N GLY A 95 -8.34 17.31 11.03
CA GLY A 95 -8.67 18.24 12.12
C GLY A 95 -8.57 17.64 13.50
N ARG A 96 -7.93 16.51 13.65
CA ARG A 96 -7.73 15.82 14.95
C ARG A 96 -6.32 16.10 15.48
N SER A 97 -5.99 17.31 15.65
CA SER A 97 -4.68 17.67 16.20
C SER A 97 -4.63 17.53 17.72
#